data_7e0f4024963b43e97dfa7f104b34ecad
#
_entry.id   7e0f4024963b43e97dfa7f104b34ecad
#
_cell.length_a   1.000
_cell.length_b   1.000
_cell.length_c   1.000
_cell.angle_alpha   90.00
_cell.angle_beta   90.00
_cell.angle_gamma   90.00
#
_symmetry.space_group_name_H-M   'P 1'
#
loop_
_entity.id
_entity.type
_entity.pdbx_description
1 polymer ?
#
loop_
_entity_poly.entity_id
_entity_poly.type
_entity_poly.pdbx_seq_one_letter_code
_entity_poly.pdbx_strand_id
1 'polypeptide(L)'
;MSLLRLLSISLLMACSYFFASDMYAPSLPVMSEALNVSSTSVQQTVSAFFIALGLSQLVCGSVAERFGRRPIAILGAVIFITGSALCLYVDQLSGLIIGRAVQGIGVGALFLLCRTILQDSLTKEQLVDVMSWFSILFMCLPASTPAIGGYLESHFGWHSSFWFMLGLAVLLFVVIVLGLKETHLEKNIHATKPRVFARDYTMIATNQQFLRYLIMMVMANSGALVFYLMGAFIAKEQYHLPVQYFGMSSLLLIGCSLCARIVYIRFLKYTTTEGRIIKAASCIMLLGALTILSNAVFHSMATIIIGMGIYCFGAGLTTSVVAVSALYLFPKYKGQTGALFGSLQMVGIFTLTFIVSHLASVEWEMACVFISMALVNISVQRWWNDNSVVLAKA
;
A
#
# COMPACT_ATOMS: atom_id res chain seq x y z
N MET A 1 -13.99 21.85 -15.25
CA MET A 1 -14.38 20.43 -15.10
C MET A 1 -15.40 20.36 -13.97
N SER A 2 -16.48 19.55 -14.07
CA SER A 2 -17.40 19.40 -12.93
C SER A 2 -16.71 18.68 -11.78
N LEU A 3 -17.07 19.01 -10.54
CA LEU A 3 -16.51 18.37 -9.33
C LEU A 3 -16.71 16.86 -9.36
N LEU A 4 -17.89 16.40 -9.73
CA LEU A 4 -18.19 14.96 -9.82
C LEU A 4 -17.24 14.23 -10.79
N ARG A 5 -16.97 14.80 -11.96
CA ARG A 5 -16.04 14.22 -12.95
C ARG A 5 -14.61 14.15 -12.40
N LEU A 6 -14.17 15.22 -11.73
CA LEU A 6 -12.85 15.25 -11.07
C LEU A 6 -12.72 14.13 -10.04
N LEU A 7 -13.72 13.99 -9.16
CA LEU A 7 -13.74 12.98 -8.10
C LEU A 7 -13.77 11.56 -8.67
N SER A 8 -14.60 11.32 -9.69
CA SER A 8 -14.69 9.99 -10.33
C SER A 8 -13.37 9.57 -10.98
N ILE A 9 -12.69 10.48 -11.69
CA ILE A 9 -11.39 10.20 -12.31
C ILE A 9 -10.34 9.89 -11.24
N SER A 10 -10.23 10.73 -10.21
CA SER A 10 -9.27 10.54 -9.12
C SER A 10 -9.54 9.25 -8.34
N LEU A 11 -10.81 8.91 -8.12
CA LEU A 11 -11.19 7.65 -7.48
C LEU A 11 -10.78 6.44 -8.32
N LEU A 12 -11.05 6.43 -9.63
CA LEU A 12 -10.63 5.34 -10.51
C LEU A 12 -9.11 5.18 -10.55
N MET A 13 -8.36 6.31 -10.55
CA MET A 13 -6.89 6.27 -10.43
C MET A 13 -6.43 5.65 -9.11
N ALA A 14 -7.11 5.95 -8.00
CA ALA A 14 -6.81 5.33 -6.71
C ALA A 14 -7.18 3.84 -6.67
N CYS A 15 -8.32 3.47 -7.23
CA CYS A 15 -8.75 2.07 -7.33
C CYS A 15 -7.74 1.21 -8.09
N SER A 16 -7.10 1.75 -9.15
CA SER A 16 -6.10 1.01 -9.92
C SER A 16 -4.95 0.49 -9.05
N TYR A 17 -4.55 1.24 -8.02
CA TYR A 17 -3.52 0.82 -7.08
C TYR A 17 -3.98 -0.42 -6.28
N PHE A 18 -5.14 -0.36 -5.63
CA PHE A 18 -5.61 -1.44 -4.75
C PHE A 18 -5.92 -2.72 -5.52
N PHE A 19 -6.54 -2.60 -6.70
CA PHE A 19 -6.79 -3.78 -7.54
C PHE A 19 -5.50 -4.38 -8.07
N ALA A 20 -4.53 -3.57 -8.47
CA ALA A 20 -3.26 -4.08 -8.97
C ALA A 20 -2.35 -4.64 -7.87
N SER A 21 -2.41 -4.15 -6.62
CA SER A 21 -1.57 -4.63 -5.52
C SER A 21 -2.09 -5.92 -4.88
N ASP A 22 -3.40 -5.99 -4.59
CA ASP A 22 -3.92 -6.94 -3.61
C ASP A 22 -4.81 -8.04 -4.22
N MET A 23 -5.43 -7.77 -5.39
CA MET A 23 -6.49 -8.60 -5.94
C MET A 23 -6.04 -10.01 -6.32
N TYR A 24 -4.86 -10.17 -6.89
CA TYR A 24 -4.37 -11.47 -7.35
C TYR A 24 -3.62 -12.27 -6.27
N ALA A 25 -3.36 -11.67 -5.11
CA ALA A 25 -2.61 -12.32 -4.04
C ALA A 25 -3.19 -13.68 -3.59
N PRO A 26 -4.52 -13.86 -3.47
CA PRO A 26 -5.10 -15.16 -3.17
C PRO A 26 -4.80 -16.24 -4.22
N SER A 27 -4.56 -15.85 -5.48
CA SER A 27 -4.27 -16.77 -6.59
C SER A 27 -2.80 -17.23 -6.65
N LEU A 28 -1.90 -16.66 -5.85
CA LEU A 28 -0.46 -17.00 -5.90
C LEU A 28 -0.16 -18.50 -5.80
N PRO A 29 -0.80 -19.29 -4.91
CA PRO A 29 -0.56 -20.73 -4.85
C PRO A 29 -0.96 -21.46 -6.13
N VAL A 30 -2.09 -21.09 -6.74
CA VAL A 30 -2.56 -21.67 -8.01
C VAL A 30 -1.64 -21.30 -9.16
N MET A 31 -1.13 -20.05 -9.17
CA MET A 31 -0.15 -19.60 -10.16
C MET A 31 1.19 -20.35 -10.03
N SER A 32 1.63 -20.65 -8.82
CA SER A 32 2.84 -21.44 -8.55
C SER A 32 2.74 -22.84 -9.17
N GLU A 33 1.61 -23.49 -9.01
CA GLU A 33 1.33 -24.81 -9.62
C GLU A 33 1.22 -24.70 -11.15
N ALA A 34 0.43 -23.75 -11.65
CA ALA A 34 0.18 -23.58 -13.08
C ALA A 34 1.45 -23.27 -13.88
N LEU A 35 2.36 -22.48 -13.31
CA LEU A 35 3.63 -22.12 -13.93
C LEU A 35 4.76 -23.12 -13.62
N ASN A 36 4.50 -24.13 -12.78
CA ASN A 36 5.46 -25.11 -12.32
C ASN A 36 6.75 -24.47 -11.73
N VAL A 37 6.56 -23.49 -10.84
CA VAL A 37 7.63 -22.73 -10.18
C VAL A 37 7.43 -22.72 -8.67
N SER A 38 8.49 -22.39 -7.91
CA SER A 38 8.39 -22.32 -6.45
C SER A 38 7.50 -21.15 -6.00
N SER A 39 6.93 -21.28 -4.80
CA SER A 39 6.16 -20.22 -4.14
C SER A 39 6.97 -18.93 -4.00
N THR A 40 8.27 -19.05 -3.66
CA THR A 40 9.20 -17.93 -3.59
C THR A 40 9.28 -17.16 -4.92
N SER A 41 9.36 -17.89 -6.03
CA SER A 41 9.49 -17.29 -7.36
C SER A 41 8.24 -16.51 -7.76
N VAL A 42 7.04 -17.04 -7.50
CA VAL A 42 5.78 -16.35 -7.78
C VAL A 42 5.61 -15.10 -6.90
N GLN A 43 6.00 -15.17 -5.62
CA GLN A 43 5.92 -14.03 -4.71
C GLN A 43 6.80 -12.84 -5.16
N GLN A 44 7.87 -13.08 -5.94
CA GLN A 44 8.68 -12.01 -6.52
C GLN A 44 7.89 -11.10 -7.48
N THR A 45 6.79 -11.57 -8.05
CA THR A 45 5.90 -10.76 -8.89
C THR A 45 5.27 -9.61 -8.13
N VAL A 46 4.93 -9.82 -6.84
CA VAL A 46 4.43 -8.77 -5.92
C VAL A 46 5.54 -7.77 -5.63
N SER A 47 6.73 -8.27 -5.31
CA SER A 47 7.89 -7.44 -4.99
C SER A 47 8.29 -6.55 -6.18
N ALA A 48 8.31 -7.11 -7.40
CA ALA A 48 8.61 -6.36 -8.63
C ALA A 48 7.61 -5.22 -8.89
N PHE A 49 6.33 -5.44 -8.61
CA PHE A 49 5.31 -4.42 -8.71
C PHE A 49 5.58 -3.25 -7.75
N PHE A 50 5.85 -3.52 -6.47
CA PHE A 50 6.04 -2.47 -5.47
C PHE A 50 7.32 -1.65 -5.66
N ILE A 51 8.45 -2.28 -6.07
CA ILE A 51 9.67 -1.51 -6.36
C ILE A 51 9.46 -0.58 -7.55
N ALA A 52 8.85 -1.09 -8.62
CA ALA A 52 8.57 -0.32 -9.82
C ALA A 52 7.61 0.84 -9.55
N LEU A 53 6.58 0.60 -8.72
CA LEU A 53 5.62 1.61 -8.27
C LEU A 53 6.30 2.70 -7.44
N GLY A 54 7.16 2.34 -6.48
CA GLY A 54 7.89 3.29 -5.66
C GLY A 54 8.84 4.18 -6.48
N LEU A 55 9.62 3.58 -7.39
CA LEU A 55 10.51 4.31 -8.28
C LEU A 55 9.74 5.23 -9.24
N SER A 56 8.61 4.77 -9.75
CA SER A 56 7.74 5.57 -10.61
C SER A 56 7.23 6.82 -9.90
N GLN A 57 6.79 6.72 -8.66
CA GLN A 57 6.31 7.88 -7.89
C GLN A 57 7.38 8.95 -7.71
N LEU A 58 8.63 8.56 -7.43
CA LEU A 58 9.75 9.51 -7.30
C LEU A 58 9.95 10.33 -8.56
N VAL A 59 9.93 9.67 -9.72
CA VAL A 59 10.19 10.31 -11.01
C VAL A 59 8.96 11.10 -11.50
N CYS A 60 7.77 10.50 -11.42
CA CYS A 60 6.55 11.06 -11.99
C CYS A 60 6.13 12.37 -11.33
N GLY A 61 6.45 12.59 -10.05
CA GLY A 61 6.18 13.87 -9.38
C GLY A 61 6.80 15.05 -10.11
N SER A 62 8.12 14.99 -10.33
CA SER A 62 8.87 16.06 -11.02
C SER A 62 8.53 16.16 -12.51
N VAL A 63 8.29 15.01 -13.16
CA VAL A 63 7.92 14.98 -14.58
C VAL A 63 6.54 15.59 -14.79
N ALA A 64 5.58 15.34 -13.90
CA ALA A 64 4.24 15.90 -13.96
C ALA A 64 4.20 17.41 -13.65
N GLU A 65 5.13 17.93 -12.87
CA GLU A 65 5.30 19.38 -12.69
C GLU A 65 5.82 20.08 -13.94
N ARG A 66 6.67 19.42 -14.69
CA ARG A 66 7.25 19.97 -15.91
C ARG A 66 6.30 19.88 -17.12
N PHE A 67 5.69 18.72 -17.33
CA PHE A 67 4.91 18.46 -18.55
C PHE A 67 3.40 18.66 -18.37
N GLY A 68 2.91 18.67 -17.14
CA GLY A 68 1.50 18.72 -16.78
C GLY A 68 0.97 17.40 -16.24
N ARG A 69 -0.17 17.46 -15.56
CA ARG A 69 -0.77 16.27 -14.92
C ARG A 69 -1.43 15.33 -15.93
N ARG A 70 -2.14 15.92 -16.92
CA ARG A 70 -2.89 15.14 -17.91
C ARG A 70 -2.01 14.25 -18.81
N PRO A 71 -0.91 14.73 -19.43
CA PRO A 71 -0.05 13.87 -20.26
C PRO A 71 0.54 12.70 -19.48
N ILE A 72 0.95 12.92 -18.23
CA ILE A 72 1.53 11.88 -17.40
C ILE A 72 0.47 10.88 -16.92
N ALA A 73 -0.78 11.32 -16.67
CA ALA A 73 -1.88 10.41 -16.38
C ALA A 73 -2.23 9.51 -17.58
N ILE A 74 -2.24 10.05 -18.80
CA ILE A 74 -2.45 9.29 -20.03
C ILE A 74 -1.32 8.26 -20.21
N LEU A 75 -0.06 8.68 -20.06
CA LEU A 75 1.09 7.79 -20.15
C LEU A 75 1.03 6.67 -19.11
N GLY A 76 0.70 7.01 -17.86
CA GLY A 76 0.53 6.04 -16.78
C GLY A 76 -0.54 5.00 -17.09
N ALA A 77 -1.68 5.42 -17.65
CA ALA A 77 -2.75 4.51 -18.05
C ALA A 77 -2.33 3.59 -19.22
N VAL A 78 -1.60 4.10 -20.22
CA VAL A 78 -1.05 3.30 -21.33
C VAL A 78 -0.06 2.26 -20.80
N ILE A 79 0.84 2.65 -19.91
CA ILE A 79 1.80 1.74 -19.27
C ILE A 79 1.06 0.65 -18.46
N PHE A 80 0.00 1.02 -17.73
CA PHE A 80 -0.81 0.06 -16.97
C PHE A 80 -1.54 -0.95 -17.88
N ILE A 81 -2.10 -0.50 -19.03
CA ILE A 81 -2.66 -1.38 -20.07
C ILE A 81 -1.61 -2.37 -20.57
N THR A 82 -0.43 -1.85 -20.95
CA THR A 82 0.67 -2.68 -21.48
C THR A 82 1.12 -3.73 -20.47
N GLY A 83 1.31 -3.34 -19.20
CA GLY A 83 1.70 -4.27 -18.13
C GLY A 83 0.63 -5.33 -17.86
N SER A 84 -0.66 -4.95 -17.88
CA SER A 84 -1.77 -5.89 -17.70
C SER A 84 -1.88 -6.88 -18.86
N ALA A 85 -1.70 -6.41 -20.08
CA ALA A 85 -1.67 -7.27 -21.28
C ALA A 85 -0.48 -8.24 -21.23
N LEU A 86 0.72 -7.77 -20.86
CA LEU A 86 1.89 -8.65 -20.71
C LEU A 86 1.63 -9.78 -19.71
N CYS A 87 1.01 -9.48 -18.56
CA CYS A 87 0.68 -10.51 -17.56
C CYS A 87 -0.32 -11.57 -18.08
N LEU A 88 -1.12 -11.26 -19.11
CA LEU A 88 -2.10 -12.18 -19.70
C LEU A 88 -1.51 -13.09 -20.77
N TYR A 89 -0.58 -12.58 -21.57
CA TYR A 89 -0.10 -13.25 -22.76
C TYR A 89 1.26 -13.95 -22.57
N VAL A 90 1.81 -13.93 -21.37
CA VAL A 90 3.11 -14.56 -21.08
C VAL A 90 2.94 -15.77 -20.17
N ASP A 91 3.31 -16.95 -20.69
CA ASP A 91 3.23 -18.23 -19.98
C ASP A 91 4.49 -18.54 -19.14
N GLN A 92 5.37 -17.57 -18.97
CA GLN A 92 6.62 -17.72 -18.21
C GLN A 92 6.69 -16.74 -17.04
N LEU A 93 7.25 -17.18 -15.92
CA LEU A 93 7.40 -16.37 -14.72
C LEU A 93 8.18 -15.07 -14.98
N SER A 94 9.25 -15.11 -15.78
CA SER A 94 10.05 -13.92 -16.12
C SER A 94 9.23 -12.83 -16.81
N GLY A 95 8.37 -13.21 -17.73
CA GLY A 95 7.47 -12.29 -18.39
C GLY A 95 6.40 -11.74 -17.45
N LEU A 96 5.90 -12.56 -16.53
CA LEU A 96 4.96 -12.11 -15.49
C LEU A 96 5.62 -11.09 -14.55
N ILE A 97 6.86 -11.32 -14.12
CA ILE A 97 7.64 -10.35 -13.31
C ILE A 97 7.81 -9.02 -14.07
N ILE A 98 8.15 -9.08 -15.36
CA ILE A 98 8.27 -7.87 -16.20
C ILE A 98 6.93 -7.17 -16.34
N GLY A 99 5.85 -7.92 -16.64
CA GLY A 99 4.50 -7.37 -16.74
C GLY A 99 4.07 -6.67 -15.45
N ARG A 100 4.36 -7.26 -14.29
CA ARG A 100 4.10 -6.69 -12.96
C ARG A 100 4.93 -5.43 -12.69
N ALA A 101 6.19 -5.41 -13.09
CA ALA A 101 7.01 -4.20 -12.98
C ALA A 101 6.45 -3.06 -13.87
N VAL A 102 6.07 -3.36 -15.10
CA VAL A 102 5.43 -2.39 -16.01
C VAL A 102 4.10 -1.90 -15.44
N GLN A 103 3.25 -2.78 -14.90
CA GLN A 103 2.03 -2.37 -14.18
C GLN A 103 2.35 -1.43 -13.01
N GLY A 104 3.38 -1.74 -12.22
CA GLY A 104 3.81 -0.91 -11.09
C GLY A 104 4.20 0.51 -11.50
N ILE A 105 4.92 0.66 -12.63
CA ILE A 105 5.27 1.98 -13.18
C ILE A 105 4.01 2.77 -13.53
N GLY A 106 3.08 2.19 -14.26
CA GLY A 106 1.84 2.87 -14.67
C GLY A 106 0.96 3.26 -13.49
N VAL A 107 0.72 2.31 -12.60
CA VAL A 107 -0.11 2.51 -11.40
C VAL A 107 0.53 3.51 -10.44
N GLY A 108 1.86 3.50 -10.29
CA GLY A 108 2.58 4.46 -9.44
C GLY A 108 2.37 5.90 -9.88
N ALA A 109 2.43 6.16 -11.19
CA ALA A 109 2.11 7.47 -11.75
C ALA A 109 0.66 7.88 -11.47
N LEU A 110 -0.30 6.99 -11.73
CA LEU A 110 -1.72 7.24 -11.54
C LEU A 110 -2.06 7.49 -10.06
N PHE A 111 -1.53 6.69 -9.14
CA PHE A 111 -1.78 6.83 -7.71
C PHE A 111 -1.21 8.13 -7.12
N LEU A 112 -0.04 8.57 -7.59
CA LEU A 112 0.50 9.87 -7.24
C LEU A 112 -0.41 10.99 -7.74
N LEU A 113 -0.79 10.92 -9.02
CA LEU A 113 -1.57 11.97 -9.67
C LEU A 113 -3.00 12.08 -9.15
N CYS A 114 -3.60 11.02 -8.63
CA CYS A 114 -4.95 11.10 -8.07
C CYS A 114 -5.06 12.15 -6.94
N ARG A 115 -4.03 12.30 -6.12
CA ARG A 115 -3.98 13.29 -5.04
C ARG A 115 -3.58 14.67 -5.53
N THR A 116 -2.57 14.76 -6.40
CA THR A 116 -2.08 16.05 -6.89
C THR A 116 -3.11 16.78 -7.75
N ILE A 117 -3.85 16.07 -8.60
CA ILE A 117 -4.95 16.63 -9.39
C ILE A 117 -6.05 17.24 -8.49
N LEU A 118 -6.38 16.57 -7.39
CA LEU A 118 -7.34 17.10 -6.41
C LEU A 118 -6.80 18.33 -5.70
N GLN A 119 -5.52 18.32 -5.31
CA GLN A 119 -4.85 19.46 -4.67
C GLN A 119 -4.77 20.69 -5.58
N ASP A 120 -4.52 20.48 -6.88
CA ASP A 120 -4.44 21.56 -7.87
C ASP A 120 -5.81 22.16 -8.22
N SER A 121 -6.89 21.41 -7.99
CA SER A 121 -8.23 21.77 -8.48
C SER A 121 -9.22 22.22 -7.41
N LEU A 122 -8.96 21.95 -6.13
CA LEU A 122 -9.89 22.17 -5.02
C LEU A 122 -9.38 23.23 -4.04
N THR A 123 -10.30 23.97 -3.42
CA THR A 123 -9.95 24.81 -2.28
C THR A 123 -9.54 23.94 -1.08
N LYS A 124 -8.88 24.56 -0.10
CA LYS A 124 -8.42 23.83 1.10
C LYS A 124 -9.57 23.12 1.83
N GLU A 125 -10.72 23.77 1.94
CA GLU A 125 -11.91 23.25 2.60
C GLU A 125 -12.50 22.06 1.83
N GLN A 126 -12.68 22.21 0.51
CA GLN A 126 -13.17 21.13 -0.35
C GLN A 126 -12.21 19.94 -0.36
N LEU A 127 -10.91 20.19 -0.34
CA LEU A 127 -9.89 19.13 -0.30
C LEU A 127 -9.97 18.31 1.00
N VAL A 128 -10.21 18.95 2.15
CA VAL A 128 -10.39 18.25 3.43
C VAL A 128 -11.60 17.32 3.38
N ASP A 129 -12.73 17.79 2.85
CA ASP A 129 -13.95 16.99 2.74
C ASP A 129 -13.72 15.79 1.81
N VAL A 130 -13.15 16.02 0.63
CA VAL A 130 -12.86 14.99 -0.36
C VAL A 130 -11.86 13.98 0.18
N MET A 131 -10.78 14.42 0.83
CA MET A 131 -9.80 13.52 1.42
C MET A 131 -10.38 12.66 2.56
N SER A 132 -11.38 13.18 3.29
CA SER A 132 -12.10 12.41 4.30
C SER A 132 -12.88 11.26 3.68
N TRP A 133 -13.61 11.49 2.57
CA TRP A 133 -14.29 10.45 1.81
C TRP A 133 -13.32 9.45 1.17
N PHE A 134 -12.23 9.94 0.59
CA PHE A 134 -11.17 9.06 0.05
C PHE A 134 -10.55 8.18 1.13
N SER A 135 -10.40 8.70 2.36
CA SER A 135 -9.89 7.90 3.47
C SER A 135 -10.79 6.71 3.79
N ILE A 136 -12.12 6.87 3.75
CA ILE A 136 -13.07 5.78 3.93
C ILE A 136 -12.93 4.75 2.81
N LEU A 137 -12.87 5.21 1.55
CA LEU A 137 -12.70 4.33 0.39
C LEU A 137 -11.35 3.58 0.43
N PHE A 138 -10.27 4.25 0.81
CA PHE A 138 -8.94 3.64 0.97
C PHE A 138 -8.88 2.62 2.10
N MET A 139 -9.87 2.62 2.98
CA MET A 139 -10.03 1.58 4.00
C MET A 139 -10.83 0.38 3.48
N CYS A 140 -11.85 0.62 2.66
CA CYS A 140 -12.71 -0.44 2.13
C CYS A 140 -12.07 -1.20 0.96
N LEU A 141 -11.29 -0.51 0.10
CA LEU A 141 -10.69 -1.10 -1.09
C LEU A 141 -9.74 -2.27 -0.80
N PRO A 142 -8.74 -2.16 0.11
CA PRO A 142 -7.87 -3.29 0.43
C PRO A 142 -8.61 -4.49 1.03
N ALA A 143 -9.82 -4.29 1.59
CA ALA A 143 -10.67 -5.38 2.07
C ALA A 143 -11.33 -6.13 0.93
N SER A 144 -11.89 -5.36 0.00
CA SER A 144 -12.71 -5.92 -1.06
C SER A 144 -11.87 -6.55 -2.17
N THR A 145 -10.67 -6.01 -2.44
CA THR A 145 -9.86 -6.46 -3.59
C THR A 145 -9.40 -7.92 -3.49
N PRO A 146 -8.86 -8.44 -2.37
CA PRO A 146 -8.52 -9.86 -2.27
C PRO A 146 -9.77 -10.76 -2.25
N ALA A 147 -10.88 -10.30 -1.67
CA ALA A 147 -12.13 -11.05 -1.67
C ALA A 147 -12.70 -11.21 -3.09
N ILE A 148 -12.69 -10.12 -3.89
CA ILE A 148 -13.06 -10.15 -5.30
C ILE A 148 -12.09 -11.06 -6.09
N GLY A 149 -10.78 -10.94 -5.83
CA GLY A 149 -9.76 -11.76 -6.47
C GLY A 149 -9.94 -13.25 -6.20
N GLY A 150 -10.17 -13.64 -4.96
CA GLY A 150 -10.43 -15.03 -4.59
C GLY A 150 -11.73 -15.59 -5.21
N TYR A 151 -12.77 -14.75 -5.33
CA TYR A 151 -14.00 -15.12 -6.02
C TYR A 151 -13.77 -15.33 -7.53
N LEU A 152 -13.07 -14.40 -8.18
CA LEU A 152 -12.78 -14.49 -9.62
C LEU A 152 -11.88 -15.69 -9.92
N GLU A 153 -10.87 -15.94 -9.08
CA GLU A 153 -9.98 -17.09 -9.23
C GLU A 153 -10.75 -18.41 -9.16
N SER A 154 -11.62 -18.57 -8.15
CA SER A 154 -12.36 -19.82 -7.93
C SER A 154 -13.36 -20.16 -9.04
N HIS A 155 -13.84 -19.19 -9.83
CA HIS A 155 -14.82 -19.39 -10.89
C HIS A 155 -14.22 -19.32 -12.31
N PHE A 156 -13.18 -18.52 -12.49
CA PHE A 156 -12.64 -18.19 -13.83
C PHE A 156 -11.12 -18.41 -13.94
N GLY A 157 -10.49 -18.92 -12.87
CA GLY A 157 -9.04 -19.15 -12.81
C GLY A 157 -8.21 -17.88 -12.58
N TRP A 158 -6.92 -18.06 -12.33
CA TRP A 158 -6.02 -16.98 -11.90
C TRP A 158 -5.82 -15.83 -12.91
N HIS A 159 -5.97 -16.09 -14.22
CA HIS A 159 -5.90 -15.06 -15.26
C HIS A 159 -7.03 -14.02 -15.14
N SER A 160 -8.16 -14.36 -14.52
CA SER A 160 -9.32 -13.47 -14.40
C SER A 160 -9.01 -12.16 -13.69
N SER A 161 -8.12 -12.18 -12.71
CA SER A 161 -7.63 -10.97 -12.03
C SER A 161 -6.92 -10.03 -13.00
N PHE A 162 -6.10 -10.55 -13.91
CA PHE A 162 -5.39 -9.73 -14.91
C PHE A 162 -6.32 -9.22 -16.01
N TRP A 163 -7.32 -10.01 -16.42
CA TRP A 163 -8.39 -9.54 -17.31
C TRP A 163 -9.17 -8.38 -16.69
N PHE A 164 -9.51 -8.46 -15.42
CA PHE A 164 -10.16 -7.37 -14.69
C PHE A 164 -9.27 -6.11 -14.66
N MET A 165 -7.98 -6.27 -14.34
CA MET A 165 -7.02 -5.15 -14.32
C MET A 165 -6.87 -4.51 -15.70
N LEU A 166 -6.84 -5.30 -16.77
CA LEU A 166 -6.79 -4.78 -18.14
C LEU A 166 -8.05 -3.98 -18.47
N GLY A 167 -9.23 -4.51 -18.16
CA GLY A 167 -10.50 -3.79 -18.33
C GLY A 167 -10.54 -2.47 -17.57
N LEU A 168 -10.09 -2.48 -16.30
CA LEU A 168 -9.99 -1.28 -15.48
C LEU A 168 -8.99 -0.25 -16.07
N ALA A 169 -7.84 -0.71 -16.57
CA ALA A 169 -6.82 0.14 -17.18
C ALA A 169 -7.34 0.82 -18.47
N VAL A 170 -8.06 0.07 -19.32
CA VAL A 170 -8.70 0.61 -20.54
C VAL A 170 -9.79 1.60 -20.17
N LEU A 171 -10.67 1.28 -19.22
CA LEU A 171 -11.69 2.19 -18.73
C LEU A 171 -11.05 3.50 -18.22
N LEU A 172 -10.01 3.38 -17.40
CA LEU A 172 -9.30 4.51 -16.84
C LEU A 172 -8.66 5.37 -17.94
N PHE A 173 -8.02 4.76 -18.94
CA PHE A 173 -7.47 5.47 -20.10
C PHE A 173 -8.54 6.29 -20.84
N VAL A 174 -9.67 5.66 -21.16
CA VAL A 174 -10.80 6.34 -21.85
C VAL A 174 -11.32 7.51 -21.01
N VAL A 175 -11.53 7.28 -19.71
CA VAL A 175 -12.04 8.31 -18.79
C VAL A 175 -11.06 9.48 -18.63
N ILE A 176 -9.76 9.20 -18.59
CA ILE A 176 -8.73 10.25 -18.54
C ILE A 176 -8.68 11.05 -19.85
N VAL A 177 -8.64 10.38 -20.99
CA VAL A 177 -8.53 11.03 -22.30
C VAL A 177 -9.73 11.95 -22.57
N LEU A 178 -10.95 11.47 -22.29
CA LEU A 178 -12.19 12.18 -22.55
C LEU A 178 -12.58 13.17 -21.43
N GLY A 179 -12.14 12.89 -20.20
CA GLY A 179 -12.66 13.58 -19.01
C GLY A 179 -11.69 14.52 -18.32
N LEU A 180 -10.40 14.20 -18.30
CA LEU A 180 -9.43 14.98 -17.55
C LEU A 180 -8.94 16.18 -18.36
N LYS A 181 -9.13 17.38 -17.81
CA LYS A 181 -8.48 18.60 -18.31
C LYS A 181 -7.16 18.81 -17.59
N GLU A 182 -6.23 19.55 -18.21
CA GLU A 182 -4.99 19.93 -17.53
C GLU A 182 -5.30 20.76 -16.29
N THR A 183 -4.73 20.38 -15.16
CA THR A 183 -4.94 21.03 -13.86
C THR A 183 -3.75 21.87 -13.42
N HIS A 184 -2.55 21.58 -13.95
CA HIS A 184 -1.33 22.29 -13.63
C HIS A 184 -1.01 23.33 -14.69
N LEU A 185 -1.52 24.55 -14.49
CA LEU A 185 -1.39 25.64 -15.47
C LEU A 185 -0.01 26.32 -15.43
N GLU A 186 0.62 26.39 -14.26
CA GLU A 186 1.95 27.01 -14.06
C GLU A 186 3.05 25.93 -14.06
N LYS A 187 3.51 25.56 -15.25
CA LYS A 187 4.54 24.52 -15.42
C LYS A 187 5.90 24.96 -14.90
N ASN A 188 6.52 24.17 -14.02
CA ASN A 188 7.84 24.43 -13.52
C ASN A 188 8.92 23.71 -14.35
N ILE A 189 9.49 24.40 -15.33
CA ILE A 189 10.56 23.87 -16.21
C ILE A 189 11.80 23.43 -15.43
N HIS A 190 11.98 23.96 -14.21
CA HIS A 190 13.14 23.66 -13.36
C HIS A 190 12.90 22.49 -12.39
N ALA A 191 11.68 21.95 -12.29
CA ALA A 191 11.32 20.84 -11.39
C ALA A 191 12.14 19.57 -11.63
N THR A 192 12.69 19.41 -12.84
CA THR A 192 13.55 18.26 -13.21
C THR A 192 15.05 18.54 -13.05
N LYS A 193 15.49 19.70 -12.48
CA LYS A 193 16.91 19.95 -12.24
C LYS A 193 17.45 19.03 -11.14
N PRO A 194 18.40 18.13 -11.43
CA PRO A 194 18.83 17.08 -10.49
C PRO A 194 19.40 17.63 -9.16
N ARG A 195 20.08 18.78 -9.23
CA ARG A 195 20.75 19.37 -8.04
C ARG A 195 19.75 19.87 -6.97
N VAL A 196 18.66 20.52 -7.37
CA VAL A 196 17.65 21.05 -6.44
C VAL A 196 16.88 19.89 -5.83
N PHE A 197 16.47 18.97 -6.70
CA PHE A 197 15.80 17.75 -6.30
C PHE A 197 16.63 16.94 -5.28
N ALA A 198 17.88 16.60 -5.64
CA ALA A 198 18.73 15.81 -4.77
C ALA A 198 18.97 16.47 -3.40
N ARG A 199 19.22 17.79 -3.35
CA ARG A 199 19.45 18.51 -2.10
C ARG A 199 18.26 18.44 -1.14
N ASP A 200 17.07 18.75 -1.63
CA ASP A 200 15.86 18.81 -0.79
C ASP A 200 15.46 17.41 -0.32
N TYR A 201 15.53 16.42 -1.19
CA TYR A 201 15.23 15.02 -0.84
C TYR A 201 16.26 14.42 0.10
N THR A 202 17.56 14.73 -0.07
CA THR A 202 18.61 14.26 0.85
C THR A 202 18.39 14.85 2.25
N MET A 203 18.08 16.14 2.35
CA MET A 203 17.80 16.81 3.62
C MET A 203 16.63 16.14 4.38
N ILE A 204 15.56 15.78 3.68
CA ILE A 204 14.42 15.09 4.26
C ILE A 204 14.78 13.65 4.62
N ALA A 205 15.42 12.92 3.70
CA ALA A 205 15.77 11.51 3.85
C ALA A 205 16.79 11.25 4.97
N THR A 206 17.66 12.21 5.27
CA THR A 206 18.65 12.07 6.35
C THR A 206 18.11 12.46 7.73
N ASN A 207 16.89 13.00 7.80
CA ASN A 207 16.29 13.37 9.07
C ASN A 207 15.89 12.12 9.86
N GLN A 208 16.45 12.00 11.09
CA GLN A 208 16.21 10.83 11.95
C GLN A 208 14.73 10.60 12.29
N GLN A 209 13.96 11.67 12.50
CA GLN A 209 12.55 11.57 12.86
C GLN A 209 11.70 11.13 11.66
N PHE A 210 12.05 11.62 10.46
CA PHE A 210 11.45 11.16 9.21
C PHE A 210 11.70 9.67 8.99
N LEU A 211 12.94 9.21 9.16
CA LEU A 211 13.29 7.79 9.03
C LEU A 211 12.56 6.89 10.03
N ARG A 212 12.40 7.34 11.27
CA ARG A 212 11.63 6.63 12.29
C ARG A 212 10.17 6.45 11.86
N TYR A 213 9.51 7.53 11.45
CA TYR A 213 8.15 7.47 10.95
C TYR A 213 8.04 6.55 9.72
N LEU A 214 9.01 6.62 8.82
CA LEU A 214 9.05 5.78 7.63
C LEU A 214 9.14 4.29 8.01
N ILE A 215 10.07 3.91 8.89
CA ILE A 215 10.24 2.51 9.33
C ILE A 215 8.96 2.01 10.00
N MET A 216 8.38 2.79 10.92
CA MET A 216 7.13 2.43 11.59
C MET A 216 5.99 2.20 10.59
N MET A 217 5.89 3.08 9.59
CA MET A 217 4.87 2.98 8.55
C MET A 217 5.05 1.75 7.66
N VAL A 218 6.30 1.45 7.29
CA VAL A 218 6.65 0.24 6.51
C VAL A 218 6.27 -1.01 7.29
N MET A 219 6.70 -1.13 8.55
CA MET A 219 6.40 -2.30 9.39
C MET A 219 4.89 -2.49 9.58
N ALA A 220 4.14 -1.41 9.82
CA ALA A 220 2.70 -1.49 10.02
C ALA A 220 1.94 -1.88 8.74
N ASN A 221 2.27 -1.25 7.60
CA ASN A 221 1.53 -1.49 6.35
C ASN A 221 1.93 -2.78 5.63
N SER A 222 3.17 -3.26 5.81
CA SER A 222 3.61 -4.53 5.21
C SER A 222 2.91 -5.74 5.82
N GLY A 223 2.35 -5.63 7.03
CA GLY A 223 1.74 -6.78 7.72
C GLY A 223 0.66 -7.46 6.90
N ALA A 224 -0.26 -6.71 6.32
CA ALA A 224 -1.33 -7.28 5.49
C ALA A 224 -0.76 -8.01 4.26
N LEU A 225 0.24 -7.43 3.59
CA LEU A 225 0.87 -8.03 2.42
C LEU A 225 1.65 -9.30 2.77
N VAL A 226 2.40 -9.29 3.87
CA VAL A 226 3.09 -10.49 4.38
C VAL A 226 2.09 -11.61 4.67
N PHE A 227 0.94 -11.27 5.29
CA PHE A 227 -0.13 -12.23 5.51
C PHE A 227 -0.68 -12.78 4.20
N TYR A 228 -0.91 -11.95 3.18
CA TYR A 228 -1.38 -12.43 1.88
C TYR A 228 -0.34 -13.30 1.17
N LEU A 229 0.94 -12.94 1.26
CA LEU A 229 2.03 -13.71 0.63
C LEU A 229 2.21 -15.10 1.27
N MET A 230 2.36 -15.16 2.58
CA MET A 230 2.61 -16.42 3.30
C MET A 230 1.32 -17.17 3.62
N GLY A 231 0.31 -16.46 4.09
CA GLY A 231 -0.95 -17.04 4.56
C GLY A 231 -1.76 -17.74 3.46
N ALA A 232 -1.66 -17.28 2.20
CA ALA A 232 -2.30 -17.95 1.08
C ALA A 232 -1.75 -19.37 0.87
N PHE A 233 -0.42 -19.54 0.96
CA PHE A 233 0.23 -20.85 0.88
C PHE A 233 -0.09 -21.72 2.10
N ILE A 234 0.01 -21.16 3.31
CA ILE A 234 -0.34 -21.86 4.56
C ILE A 234 -1.80 -22.35 4.49
N ALA A 235 -2.74 -21.48 4.09
CA ALA A 235 -4.16 -21.85 3.99
C ALA A 235 -4.39 -23.00 3.00
N LYS A 236 -3.73 -22.98 1.84
CA LYS A 236 -3.89 -24.02 0.82
C LYS A 236 -3.14 -25.31 1.17
N GLU A 237 -1.87 -25.24 1.51
CA GLU A 237 -0.97 -26.39 1.64
C GLU A 237 -1.14 -27.10 2.99
N GLN A 238 -1.34 -26.35 4.10
CA GLN A 238 -1.43 -26.91 5.43
C GLN A 238 -2.88 -27.16 5.90
N TYR A 239 -3.80 -26.24 5.55
CA TYR A 239 -5.19 -26.33 5.97
C TYR A 239 -6.17 -26.76 4.89
N HIS A 240 -5.72 -26.92 3.65
CA HIS A 240 -6.55 -27.32 2.48
C HIS A 240 -7.80 -26.46 2.28
N LEU A 241 -7.72 -25.16 2.64
CA LEU A 241 -8.82 -24.23 2.55
C LEU A 241 -8.94 -23.68 1.11
N PRO A 242 -10.17 -23.58 0.58
CA PRO A 242 -10.40 -22.92 -0.71
C PRO A 242 -9.94 -21.45 -0.69
N VAL A 243 -9.36 -21.00 -1.81
CA VAL A 243 -8.80 -19.65 -2.00
C VAL A 243 -9.80 -18.54 -1.65
N GLN A 244 -11.08 -18.74 -1.95
CA GLN A 244 -12.14 -17.78 -1.64
C GLN A 244 -12.30 -17.51 -0.14
N TYR A 245 -12.19 -18.54 0.73
CA TYR A 245 -12.28 -18.35 2.19
C TYR A 245 -11.09 -17.57 2.73
N PHE A 246 -9.90 -17.82 2.19
CA PHE A 246 -8.73 -17.01 2.53
C PHE A 246 -8.90 -15.55 2.09
N GLY A 247 -9.38 -15.31 0.86
CA GLY A 247 -9.69 -13.98 0.36
C GLY A 247 -10.69 -13.23 1.26
N MET A 248 -11.71 -13.90 1.77
CA MET A 248 -12.70 -13.32 2.70
C MET A 248 -12.10 -12.91 4.04
N SER A 249 -11.02 -13.54 4.51
CA SER A 249 -10.35 -13.15 5.77
C SER A 249 -9.87 -11.69 5.74
N SER A 250 -9.58 -11.14 4.56
CA SER A 250 -9.20 -9.73 4.39
C SER A 250 -10.26 -8.75 4.90
N LEU A 251 -11.55 -9.09 4.80
CA LEU A 251 -12.65 -8.27 5.31
C LEU A 251 -12.56 -8.09 6.83
N LEU A 252 -12.26 -9.17 7.55
CA LEU A 252 -12.06 -9.12 9.01
C LEU A 252 -10.85 -8.27 9.38
N LEU A 253 -9.73 -8.44 8.71
CA LEU A 253 -8.48 -7.73 9.02
C LEU A 253 -8.64 -6.23 8.86
N ILE A 254 -9.39 -5.81 7.85
CA ILE A 254 -9.65 -4.40 7.66
C ILE A 254 -10.71 -3.89 8.62
N GLY A 255 -11.70 -4.68 8.97
CA GLY A 255 -12.59 -4.35 10.08
C GLY A 255 -11.81 -3.99 11.34
N CYS A 256 -10.79 -4.77 11.69
CA CYS A 256 -9.90 -4.50 12.83
C CYS A 256 -9.12 -3.19 12.67
N SER A 257 -8.53 -2.94 11.48
CA SER A 257 -7.82 -1.69 11.18
C SER A 257 -8.74 -0.47 11.21
N LEU A 258 -9.97 -0.62 10.74
CA LEU A 258 -11.04 0.37 10.79
C LEU A 258 -11.41 0.73 12.23
N CYS A 259 -11.68 -0.27 13.04
CA CYS A 259 -11.96 -0.08 14.47
C CYS A 259 -10.83 0.69 15.17
N ALA A 260 -9.57 0.36 14.86
CA ALA A 260 -8.43 1.07 15.40
C ALA A 260 -8.43 2.56 15.05
N ARG A 261 -8.73 2.92 13.80
CA ARG A 261 -8.80 4.32 13.35
C ARG A 261 -9.98 5.06 14.00
N ILE A 262 -11.13 4.42 14.13
CA ILE A 262 -12.29 5.00 14.83
C ILE A 262 -11.93 5.25 16.29
N VAL A 263 -11.31 4.28 16.97
CA VAL A 263 -10.84 4.42 18.36
C VAL A 263 -9.84 5.58 18.48
N TYR A 264 -8.89 5.69 17.53
CA TYR A 264 -7.95 6.80 17.52
C TYR A 264 -8.66 8.15 17.39
N ILE A 265 -9.53 8.32 16.39
CA ILE A 265 -10.19 9.61 16.11
C ILE A 265 -11.16 10.00 17.23
N ARG A 266 -11.92 9.03 17.76
CA ARG A 266 -13.00 9.31 18.73
C ARG A 266 -12.51 9.47 20.16
N PHE A 267 -11.48 8.71 20.54
CA PHE A 267 -11.08 8.60 21.95
C PHE A 267 -9.62 9.03 22.19
N LEU A 268 -8.66 8.58 21.38
CA LEU A 268 -7.24 8.70 21.71
C LEU A 268 -6.61 10.03 21.29
N LYS A 269 -7.06 10.62 20.20
CA LYS A 269 -6.49 11.84 19.61
C LYS A 269 -6.44 13.02 20.59
N TYR A 270 -7.43 13.13 21.47
CA TYR A 270 -7.56 14.26 22.40
C TYR A 270 -7.19 13.93 23.85
N THR A 271 -7.04 12.65 24.18
CA THR A 271 -6.84 12.19 25.57
C THR A 271 -5.41 11.69 25.83
N THR A 272 -4.65 11.35 24.80
CA THR A 272 -3.38 10.63 24.95
C THR A 272 -2.31 11.21 24.05
N THR A 273 -1.06 11.22 24.50
CA THR A 273 0.10 11.67 23.68
C THR A 273 0.43 10.68 22.58
N GLU A 274 0.89 11.17 21.43
CA GLU A 274 1.27 10.34 20.26
C GLU A 274 2.23 9.21 20.65
N GLY A 275 3.25 9.49 21.46
CA GLY A 275 4.22 8.49 21.91
C GLY A 275 3.58 7.34 22.71
N ARG A 276 2.59 7.62 23.58
CA ARG A 276 1.87 6.58 24.32
C ARG A 276 0.99 5.73 23.41
N ILE A 277 0.33 6.37 22.43
CA ILE A 277 -0.50 5.63 21.44
C ILE A 277 0.37 4.68 20.64
N ILE A 278 1.52 5.14 20.14
CA ILE A 278 2.43 4.28 19.35
C ILE A 278 2.99 3.15 20.23
N LYS A 279 3.31 3.40 21.51
CA LYS A 279 3.73 2.34 22.46
C LYS A 279 2.67 1.26 22.61
N ALA A 280 1.45 1.65 22.90
CA ALA A 280 0.33 0.73 23.04
C ALA A 280 0.10 -0.04 21.71
N ALA A 281 0.13 0.65 20.58
CA ALA A 281 -0.03 0.06 19.26
C ALA A 281 1.04 -1.01 18.97
N SER A 282 2.32 -0.71 19.26
CA SER A 282 3.42 -1.67 19.06
C SER A 282 3.31 -2.88 19.98
N CYS A 283 2.84 -2.70 21.23
CA CYS A 283 2.57 -3.83 22.13
C CYS A 283 1.40 -4.69 21.63
N ILE A 284 0.35 -4.08 21.06
CA ILE A 284 -0.77 -4.79 20.45
C ILE A 284 -0.29 -5.57 19.21
N MET A 285 0.55 -4.98 18.36
CA MET A 285 1.17 -5.71 17.24
C MET A 285 1.97 -6.92 17.71
N LEU A 286 2.76 -6.78 18.78
CA LEU A 286 3.52 -7.90 19.36
C LEU A 286 2.57 -8.97 19.92
N LEU A 287 1.50 -8.59 20.61
CA LEU A 287 0.49 -9.53 21.09
C LEU A 287 -0.14 -10.33 19.94
N GLY A 288 -0.49 -9.66 18.84
CA GLY A 288 -0.98 -10.32 17.63
C GLY A 288 0.02 -11.30 17.04
N ALA A 289 1.29 -10.92 16.96
CA ALA A 289 2.37 -11.80 16.49
C ALA A 289 2.59 -13.03 17.41
N LEU A 290 2.51 -12.86 18.72
CA LEU A 290 2.57 -13.97 19.69
C LEU A 290 1.34 -14.88 19.60
N THR A 291 0.16 -14.33 19.30
CA THR A 291 -1.04 -15.14 19.03
C THR A 291 -0.83 -15.99 17.76
N ILE A 292 -0.22 -15.45 16.71
CA ILE A 292 0.13 -16.24 15.52
C ILE A 292 1.11 -17.37 15.92
N LEU A 293 2.13 -17.07 16.74
CA LEU A 293 3.08 -18.08 17.22
C LEU A 293 2.40 -19.20 18.02
N SER A 294 1.36 -18.90 18.83
CA SER A 294 0.62 -19.91 19.59
C SER A 294 -0.07 -20.94 18.69
N ASN A 295 -0.19 -20.66 17.40
CA ASN A 295 -0.72 -21.62 16.42
C ASN A 295 0.11 -22.92 16.34
N ALA A 296 1.37 -22.90 16.75
CA ALA A 296 2.19 -24.12 16.92
C ALA A 296 1.57 -25.14 17.90
N VAL A 297 0.65 -24.69 18.78
CA VAL A 297 -0.07 -25.54 19.73
C VAL A 297 -1.50 -25.82 19.27
N PHE A 298 -2.18 -24.81 18.74
CA PHE A 298 -3.61 -24.91 18.39
C PHE A 298 -3.88 -25.47 17.00
N HIS A 299 -2.91 -25.39 16.07
CA HIS A 299 -3.01 -25.89 14.69
C HIS A 299 -4.33 -25.49 13.98
N SER A 300 -4.70 -24.22 14.08
CA SER A 300 -5.96 -23.69 13.53
C SER A 300 -5.76 -22.42 12.74
N MET A 301 -6.26 -22.38 11.50
CA MET A 301 -6.22 -21.16 10.68
C MET A 301 -6.96 -19.98 11.37
N ALA A 302 -7.97 -20.28 12.21
CA ALA A 302 -8.65 -19.25 13.00
C ALA A 302 -7.70 -18.53 13.96
N THR A 303 -6.75 -19.23 14.60
CA THR A 303 -5.74 -18.63 15.49
C THR A 303 -4.85 -17.65 14.72
N ILE A 304 -4.45 -17.98 13.50
CA ILE A 304 -3.67 -17.12 12.62
C ILE A 304 -4.47 -15.86 12.27
N ILE A 305 -5.73 -16.03 11.86
CA ILE A 305 -6.61 -14.91 11.48
C ILE A 305 -6.88 -13.98 12.67
N ILE A 306 -7.13 -14.52 13.87
CA ILE A 306 -7.33 -13.73 15.09
C ILE A 306 -6.06 -12.95 15.44
N GLY A 307 -4.91 -13.62 15.45
CA GLY A 307 -3.61 -12.97 15.71
C GLY A 307 -3.31 -11.86 14.71
N MET A 308 -3.62 -12.10 13.43
CA MET A 308 -3.49 -11.09 12.38
C MET A 308 -4.47 -9.93 12.58
N GLY A 309 -5.70 -10.18 13.01
CA GLY A 309 -6.68 -9.13 13.36
C GLY A 309 -6.18 -8.22 14.46
N ILE A 310 -5.61 -8.80 15.54
CA ILE A 310 -4.98 -8.04 16.64
C ILE A 310 -3.78 -7.22 16.10
N TYR A 311 -2.94 -7.81 15.26
CA TYR A 311 -1.81 -7.11 14.62
C TYR A 311 -2.30 -5.91 13.78
N CYS A 312 -3.32 -6.12 12.95
CA CYS A 312 -3.91 -5.08 12.10
C CYS A 312 -4.55 -3.94 12.91
N PHE A 313 -5.12 -4.23 14.08
CA PHE A 313 -5.61 -3.21 14.99
C PHE A 313 -4.45 -2.32 15.49
N GLY A 314 -3.35 -2.89 15.95
CA GLY A 314 -2.14 -2.15 16.35
C GLY A 314 -1.53 -1.36 15.19
N ALA A 315 -1.43 -1.97 14.02
CA ALA A 315 -0.94 -1.32 12.80
C ALA A 315 -1.83 -0.14 12.39
N GLY A 316 -3.15 -0.27 12.51
CA GLY A 316 -4.13 0.81 12.26
C GLY A 316 -3.94 2.02 13.17
N LEU A 317 -3.66 1.81 14.46
CA LEU A 317 -3.31 2.88 15.40
C LEU A 317 -2.00 3.55 15.00
N THR A 318 -0.96 2.77 14.71
CA THR A 318 0.36 3.30 14.31
C THR A 318 0.26 4.16 13.06
N THR A 319 -0.39 3.66 12.02
CA THR A 319 -0.54 4.39 10.74
C THR A 319 -1.35 5.67 10.89
N SER A 320 -2.35 5.70 11.77
CA SER A 320 -3.18 6.88 12.00
C SER A 320 -2.39 8.04 12.60
N VAL A 321 -1.45 7.76 13.49
CA VAL A 321 -0.58 8.78 14.11
C VAL A 321 0.56 9.16 13.15
N VAL A 322 1.30 8.18 12.68
CA VAL A 322 2.56 8.39 11.94
C VAL A 322 2.35 9.10 10.61
N ALA A 323 1.27 8.79 9.87
CA ALA A 323 1.00 9.40 8.57
C ALA A 323 0.84 10.93 8.66
N VAL A 324 0.18 11.41 9.70
CA VAL A 324 -0.03 12.85 9.92
C VAL A 324 1.27 13.49 10.40
N SER A 325 1.91 12.92 11.42
CA SER A 325 3.12 13.47 12.03
C SER A 325 4.29 13.58 11.05
N ALA A 326 4.44 12.60 10.13
CA ALA A 326 5.48 12.62 9.10
C ALA A 326 5.32 13.80 8.11
N LEU A 327 4.10 14.13 7.71
CA LEU A 327 3.83 15.23 6.77
C LEU A 327 4.05 16.62 7.40
N TYR A 328 3.80 16.75 8.70
CA TYR A 328 4.00 18.01 9.41
C TYR A 328 5.43 18.27 9.84
N LEU A 329 6.34 17.31 9.66
CA LEU A 329 7.75 17.47 10.04
C LEU A 329 8.45 18.59 9.25
N PHE A 330 8.08 18.78 7.98
CA PHE A 330 8.64 19.81 7.09
C PHE A 330 7.52 20.66 6.47
N PRO A 331 6.99 21.67 7.20
CA PRO A 331 5.85 22.46 6.73
C PRO A 331 6.08 23.19 5.40
N LYS A 332 7.35 23.57 5.12
CA LYS A 332 7.74 24.23 3.85
C LYS A 332 7.87 23.28 2.66
N TYR A 333 8.01 21.98 2.92
CA TYR A 333 8.29 20.94 1.92
C TYR A 333 7.22 19.83 1.92
N LYS A 334 5.97 20.15 2.26
CA LYS A 334 4.89 19.15 2.44
C LYS A 334 4.72 18.20 1.25
N GLY A 335 4.73 18.74 0.03
CA GLY A 335 4.59 17.95 -1.20
C GLY A 335 5.77 16.99 -1.42
N GLN A 336 6.99 17.50 -1.28
CA GLN A 336 8.21 16.71 -1.40
C GLN A 336 8.32 15.65 -0.30
N THR A 337 7.97 16.01 0.93
CA THR A 337 7.93 15.08 2.07
C THR A 337 6.94 13.95 1.82
N GLY A 338 5.73 14.28 1.34
CA GLY A 338 4.71 13.29 1.03
C GLY A 338 5.11 12.35 -0.11
N ALA A 339 5.70 12.87 -1.18
CA ALA A 339 6.19 12.10 -2.31
C ALA A 339 7.32 11.15 -1.89
N LEU A 340 8.32 11.68 -1.15
CA LEU A 340 9.44 10.88 -0.67
C LEU A 340 8.99 9.81 0.34
N PHE A 341 8.11 10.18 1.28
CA PHE A 341 7.57 9.25 2.27
C PHE A 341 6.81 8.10 1.60
N GLY A 342 5.92 8.40 0.65
CA GLY A 342 5.18 7.41 -0.12
C GLY A 342 6.09 6.49 -0.94
N SER A 343 7.07 7.06 -1.64
CA SER A 343 8.01 6.29 -2.47
C SER A 343 8.92 5.39 -1.63
N LEU A 344 9.53 5.91 -0.57
CA LEU A 344 10.39 5.12 0.31
C LEU A 344 9.58 4.06 1.08
N GLN A 345 8.32 4.34 1.42
CA GLN A 345 7.42 3.34 1.98
C GLN A 345 7.21 2.17 1.02
N MET A 346 6.99 2.42 -0.28
CA MET A 346 6.82 1.37 -1.28
C MET A 346 8.10 0.57 -1.50
N VAL A 347 9.26 1.24 -1.51
CA VAL A 347 10.57 0.56 -1.55
C VAL A 347 10.80 -0.29 -0.29
N GLY A 348 10.41 0.21 0.88
CA GLY A 348 10.48 -0.55 2.13
C GLY A 348 9.58 -1.78 2.13
N ILE A 349 8.35 -1.65 1.63
CA ILE A 349 7.42 -2.76 1.43
C ILE A 349 8.02 -3.79 0.46
N PHE A 350 8.60 -3.34 -0.67
CA PHE A 350 9.31 -4.20 -1.60
C PHE A 350 10.43 -4.99 -0.91
N THR A 351 11.31 -4.30 -0.20
CA THR A 351 12.45 -4.93 0.46
C THR A 351 11.97 -6.01 1.45
N LEU A 352 10.94 -5.71 2.22
CA LEU A 352 10.39 -6.64 3.20
C LEU A 352 9.70 -7.83 2.51
N THR A 353 8.87 -7.59 1.50
CA THR A 353 8.21 -8.67 0.75
C THR A 353 9.23 -9.53 -0.01
N PHE A 354 10.30 -8.93 -0.55
CA PHE A 354 11.39 -9.65 -1.18
C PHE A 354 12.13 -10.56 -0.18
N ILE A 355 12.43 -10.08 1.03
CA ILE A 355 13.03 -10.90 2.09
C ILE A 355 12.09 -12.05 2.47
N VAL A 356 10.80 -11.74 2.71
CA VAL A 356 9.80 -12.72 3.11
C VAL A 356 9.56 -13.78 2.01
N SER A 357 9.67 -13.42 0.73
CA SER A 357 9.50 -14.36 -0.37
C SER A 357 10.54 -15.49 -0.41
N HIS A 358 11.67 -15.33 0.30
CA HIS A 358 12.70 -16.38 0.44
C HIS A 358 12.48 -17.33 1.63
N LEU A 359 11.42 -17.10 2.43
CA LEU A 359 11.03 -17.99 3.52
C LEU A 359 10.12 -19.10 3.01
N ALA A 360 10.08 -20.23 3.72
CA ALA A 360 9.34 -21.42 3.29
C ALA A 360 7.81 -21.31 3.40
N SER A 361 7.27 -20.17 3.79
CA SER A 361 5.81 -19.93 4.00
C SER A 361 5.17 -20.94 4.96
N VAL A 362 5.87 -21.24 6.05
CA VAL A 362 5.36 -22.06 7.15
C VAL A 362 4.93 -21.18 8.34
N GLU A 363 4.06 -21.72 9.18
CA GLU A 363 3.40 -20.97 10.27
C GLU A 363 4.38 -20.30 11.24
N TRP A 364 5.41 -21.01 11.67
CA TRP A 364 6.38 -20.47 12.62
C TRP A 364 7.27 -19.37 12.00
N GLU A 365 7.61 -19.48 10.72
CA GLU A 365 8.35 -18.42 10.01
C GLU A 365 7.50 -17.15 9.88
N MET A 366 6.23 -17.30 9.54
CA MET A 366 5.30 -16.18 9.51
C MET A 366 5.22 -15.50 10.88
N ALA A 367 5.09 -16.26 11.97
CA ALA A 367 5.10 -15.72 13.33
C ALA A 367 6.41 -14.97 13.65
N CYS A 368 7.57 -15.51 13.28
CA CYS A 368 8.86 -14.85 13.45
C CYS A 368 8.96 -13.52 12.69
N VAL A 369 8.43 -13.46 11.47
CA VAL A 369 8.36 -12.22 10.68
C VAL A 369 7.53 -11.17 11.42
N PHE A 370 6.32 -11.51 11.87
CA PHE A 370 5.45 -10.56 12.59
C PHE A 370 6.04 -10.12 13.92
N ILE A 371 6.69 -11.02 14.66
CA ILE A 371 7.42 -10.69 15.89
C ILE A 371 8.55 -9.71 15.59
N SER A 372 9.37 -9.98 14.57
CA SER A 372 10.49 -9.09 14.20
C SER A 372 9.98 -7.70 13.79
N MET A 373 8.89 -7.61 13.01
CA MET A 373 8.28 -6.34 12.63
C MET A 373 7.77 -5.55 13.85
N ALA A 374 7.13 -6.23 14.81
CA ALA A 374 6.67 -5.59 16.05
C ALA A 374 7.84 -5.13 16.93
N LEU A 375 8.91 -5.94 17.05
CA LEU A 375 10.11 -5.58 17.81
C LEU A 375 10.86 -4.41 17.18
N VAL A 376 10.97 -4.34 15.85
CA VAL A 376 11.54 -3.17 15.15
C VAL A 376 10.73 -1.92 15.47
N ASN A 377 9.40 -1.99 15.43
CA ASN A 377 8.54 -0.87 15.81
C ASN A 377 8.79 -0.40 17.25
N ILE A 378 8.90 -1.32 18.21
CA ILE A 378 9.21 -1.03 19.62
C ILE A 378 10.60 -0.41 19.76
N SER A 379 11.61 -0.95 19.06
CA SER A 379 12.99 -0.49 19.15
C SER A 379 13.16 0.93 18.60
N VAL A 380 12.58 1.18 17.43
CA VAL A 380 12.59 2.52 16.80
C VAL A 380 11.91 3.56 17.70
N GLN A 381 10.90 3.13 18.47
CA GLN A 381 10.18 4.00 19.38
C GLN A 381 10.95 4.34 20.67
N ARG A 382 11.76 3.41 21.23
CA ARG A 382 12.60 3.71 22.42
C ARG A 382 13.55 4.88 22.20
N TRP A 383 13.85 5.20 20.94
CA TRP A 383 14.64 6.38 20.55
C TRP A 383 13.79 7.64 20.43
N TRP A 384 12.50 7.57 20.78
CA TRP A 384 11.60 8.69 20.85
C TRP A 384 11.83 9.42 22.18
N ASN A 385 12.45 10.60 22.14
CA ASN A 385 12.44 11.50 23.29
C ASN A 385 11.01 12.02 23.49
N ASP A 386 10.45 11.84 24.68
CA ASP A 386 9.08 12.29 25.10
C ASP A 386 8.84 13.82 24.93
N ASN A 387 9.87 14.58 24.53
CA ASN A 387 9.82 16.03 24.31
C ASN A 387 9.28 16.47 22.94
N SER A 388 8.84 15.55 22.07
CA SER A 388 8.24 15.93 20.80
C SER A 388 6.78 16.30 20.99
N VAL A 389 6.59 17.60 21.19
CA VAL A 389 5.44 18.42 20.83
C VAL A 389 4.06 17.82 21.19
N VAL A 390 3.61 18.20 22.35
CA VAL A 390 2.20 18.56 22.55
C VAL A 390 1.80 19.34 21.30
N LEU A 391 0.97 18.73 20.44
CA LEU A 391 0.22 19.52 19.47
C LEU A 391 -0.55 20.52 20.29
N ALA A 392 0.02 21.73 20.36
CA ALA A 392 -0.52 22.83 21.10
C ALA A 392 -1.99 22.98 20.69
N LYS A 393 -2.83 23.00 21.68
CA LYS A 393 -4.17 23.52 21.62
C LYS A 393 -4.15 24.80 20.78
N ALA A 394 -4.63 24.74 19.57
CA ALA A 394 -5.06 25.86 18.77
C ALA A 394 -6.28 25.43 18.00
#